data_61237914d28bddb85eae0f0e4ceb1589
#
_entry.id   61237914d28bddb85eae0f0e4ceb1589
#
_cell.length_a   1.000
_cell.length_b   1.000
_cell.length_c   1.000
_cell.angle_alpha   90.00
_cell.angle_beta   90.00
_cell.angle_gamma   90.00
#
_symmetry.space_group_name_H-M   'P 1'
#
loop_
_entity.id
_entity.type
_entity.pdbx_description
1 polymer ?
#
loop_
_entity_poly.entity_id
_entity_poly.type
_entity_poly.pdbx_seq_one_letter_code
_entity_poly.pdbx_strand_id
1 'polypeptide(L)'
;MNNFREDDILILIGAGCSKEAGIPTSIDMVKEIEEKISKEEGKDYKELYHFLKSSILYADGLQGKYGEELNIERLVNTLSELGKKEEHPIYPFISGWNSKIMELCGHNFEKIREFKSKIIEQLKKWITLDDYSKASYYQKIIDFELSLGYPLRVFSLNYDLCLEKNFTQGQTLYLERGFNASRNWEWQKFEKNENTPVNIYLYKMHGSIDWEIKDEFLTFSDEISKIQEPSLIFGTNYKLQYVDPYLFFAYELRKYSLEAKLIITIGYGYGDEHINSIIAQAIRRKKENNLKAKLIINIFEENKKSVPVV
;
A
#
# COMPACT_ATOMS: atom_id res chain seq x y z
N MET A 1 31.40 -3.90 -15.98
CA MET A 1 30.35 -4.92 -15.91
C MET A 1 28.91 -4.38 -15.72
N ASN A 2 28.61 -3.14 -15.70
CA ASN A 2 27.23 -2.71 -15.54
C ASN A 2 26.61 -2.40 -16.90
N ASN A 3 25.84 -3.37 -17.46
CA ASN A 3 24.99 -3.14 -18.62
C ASN A 3 23.71 -2.34 -18.28
N PHE A 4 23.54 -1.91 -17.04
CA PHE A 4 22.41 -1.12 -16.57
C PHE A 4 22.80 0.36 -16.45
N ARG A 5 21.84 1.23 -16.82
CA ARG A 5 21.94 2.68 -16.69
C ARG A 5 20.88 3.15 -15.69
N GLU A 6 20.90 4.40 -15.31
CA GLU A 6 19.84 5.04 -14.54
C GLU A 6 18.47 4.76 -15.18
N ASP A 7 17.48 4.50 -14.35
CA ASP A 7 16.08 4.12 -14.72
C ASP A 7 15.92 2.74 -15.42
N ASP A 8 17.02 1.99 -15.65
CA ASP A 8 16.95 0.62 -16.15
C ASP A 8 16.44 -0.38 -15.09
N ILE A 9 16.52 -0.03 -13.79
CA ILE A 9 16.12 -0.88 -12.66
C ILE A 9 15.02 -0.19 -11.88
N LEU A 10 13.94 -0.93 -11.63
CA LEU A 10 12.81 -0.52 -10.79
C LEU A 10 12.66 -1.52 -9.65
N ILE A 11 12.49 -1.01 -8.43
CA ILE A 11 12.19 -1.84 -7.25
C ILE A 11 10.74 -1.61 -6.83
N LEU A 12 10.00 -2.70 -6.57
CA LEU A 12 8.65 -2.69 -6.03
C LEU A 12 8.63 -3.46 -4.71
N ILE A 13 8.25 -2.78 -3.62
CA ILE A 13 8.19 -3.34 -2.28
C ILE A 13 6.75 -3.59 -1.88
N GLY A 14 6.45 -4.79 -1.39
CA GLY A 14 5.15 -5.16 -0.83
C GLY A 14 5.24 -5.55 0.66
N ALA A 15 4.10 -5.85 1.28
CA ALA A 15 3.96 -6.07 2.72
C ALA A 15 4.86 -7.19 3.28
N GLY A 16 5.15 -8.21 2.48
CA GLY A 16 6.06 -9.29 2.88
C GLY A 16 7.48 -8.82 3.19
N CYS A 17 7.91 -7.67 2.62
CA CYS A 17 9.22 -7.11 2.91
C CYS A 17 9.35 -6.64 4.37
N SER A 18 8.27 -6.19 5.01
CA SER A 18 8.28 -5.71 6.41
C SER A 18 7.90 -6.79 7.44
N LYS A 19 7.58 -7.99 6.98
CA LYS A 19 7.11 -9.08 7.85
C LYS A 19 8.16 -9.51 8.88
N GLU A 20 9.43 -9.65 8.45
CA GLU A 20 10.53 -10.01 9.35
C GLU A 20 10.79 -8.95 10.43
N ALA A 21 10.46 -7.69 10.17
CA ALA A 21 10.54 -6.63 11.16
C ALA A 21 9.42 -6.72 12.22
N GLY A 22 8.45 -7.61 12.04
CA GLY A 22 7.32 -7.82 12.94
C GLY A 22 6.05 -7.09 12.52
N ILE A 23 5.98 -6.53 11.31
CA ILE A 23 4.77 -5.93 10.76
C ILE A 23 3.92 -7.03 10.13
N PRO A 24 2.67 -7.27 10.61
CA PRO A 24 1.82 -8.30 10.06
C PRO A 24 1.41 -7.99 8.61
N THR A 25 1.23 -9.03 7.81
CA THR A 25 0.66 -8.88 6.47
C THR A 25 -0.82 -8.51 6.55
N SER A 26 -1.39 -8.04 5.44
CA SER A 26 -2.81 -7.66 5.38
C SER A 26 -3.78 -8.81 5.75
N ILE A 27 -3.39 -10.05 5.54
CA ILE A 27 -4.16 -11.24 5.95
C ILE A 27 -3.94 -11.52 7.43
N ASP A 28 -2.71 -11.42 7.95
CA ASP A 28 -2.42 -11.62 9.36
C ASP A 28 -3.13 -10.59 10.24
N MET A 29 -3.26 -9.34 9.77
CA MET A 29 -4.03 -8.28 10.43
C MET A 29 -5.50 -8.67 10.63
N VAL A 30 -6.13 -9.31 9.63
CA VAL A 30 -7.51 -9.79 9.74
C VAL A 30 -7.62 -10.91 10.77
N LYS A 31 -6.67 -11.85 10.80
CA LYS A 31 -6.64 -12.92 11.82
C LYS A 31 -6.55 -12.35 13.24
N GLU A 32 -5.72 -11.34 13.46
CA GLU A 32 -5.65 -10.66 14.76
C GLU A 32 -6.95 -9.93 15.14
N ILE A 33 -7.64 -9.32 14.17
CA ILE A 33 -8.99 -8.75 14.41
C ILE A 33 -9.95 -9.84 14.82
N GLU A 34 -9.96 -11.01 14.18
CA GLU A 34 -10.81 -12.14 14.53
C GLU A 34 -10.57 -12.63 15.95
N GLU A 35 -9.32 -12.70 16.36
CA GLU A 35 -8.96 -13.06 17.72
C GLU A 35 -9.48 -12.03 18.75
N LYS A 36 -9.35 -10.73 18.47
CA LYS A 36 -9.84 -9.66 19.34
C LYS A 36 -11.35 -9.62 19.42
N ILE A 37 -12.04 -9.81 18.30
CA ILE A 37 -13.51 -9.86 18.22
C ILE A 37 -14.06 -11.08 18.98
N SER A 38 -13.30 -12.14 19.08
CA SER A 38 -13.67 -13.34 19.85
C SER A 38 -13.54 -13.15 21.36
N LYS A 39 -12.83 -12.10 21.80
CA LYS A 39 -12.66 -11.70 23.21
C LYS A 39 -13.67 -10.58 23.56
N GLU A 40 -13.81 -10.29 24.86
CA GLU A 40 -14.73 -9.25 25.35
C GLU A 40 -14.50 -7.86 24.73
N GLU A 41 -13.24 -7.50 24.39
CA GLU A 41 -12.88 -6.20 23.79
C GLU A 41 -13.54 -5.91 22.45
N GLY A 42 -13.87 -6.94 21.68
CA GLY A 42 -14.43 -6.81 20.32
C GLY A 42 -15.85 -7.28 20.18
N LYS A 43 -16.50 -7.74 21.26
CA LYS A 43 -17.80 -8.40 21.25
C LYS A 43 -18.90 -7.60 20.55
N ASP A 44 -18.90 -6.27 20.71
CA ASP A 44 -19.90 -5.38 20.12
C ASP A 44 -19.86 -5.36 18.59
N TYR A 45 -18.72 -5.72 17.97
CA TYR A 45 -18.56 -5.72 16.52
C TYR A 45 -18.61 -7.12 15.92
N LYS A 46 -18.74 -8.16 16.73
CA LYS A 46 -18.66 -9.56 16.31
C LYS A 46 -19.67 -9.89 15.21
N GLU A 47 -20.94 -9.58 15.42
CA GLU A 47 -21.99 -9.86 14.45
C GLU A 47 -21.81 -9.05 13.17
N LEU A 48 -21.49 -7.78 13.27
CA LEU A 48 -21.21 -6.91 12.12
C LEU A 48 -20.02 -7.45 11.31
N TYR A 49 -18.92 -7.80 11.99
CA TYR A 49 -17.75 -8.37 11.33
C TYR A 49 -18.07 -9.64 10.56
N HIS A 50 -18.74 -10.61 11.20
CA HIS A 50 -19.09 -11.87 10.53
C HIS A 50 -20.05 -11.67 9.37
N PHE A 51 -20.99 -10.74 9.49
CA PHE A 51 -21.88 -10.36 8.40
C PHE A 51 -21.08 -9.80 7.21
N LEU A 52 -20.17 -8.86 7.45
CA LEU A 52 -19.31 -8.29 6.40
C LEU A 52 -18.42 -9.34 5.76
N LYS A 53 -17.73 -10.14 6.56
CA LYS A 53 -16.87 -11.22 6.06
C LYS A 53 -17.65 -12.19 5.17
N SER A 54 -18.81 -12.66 5.64
CA SER A 54 -19.63 -13.58 4.86
C SER A 54 -20.13 -12.96 3.56
N SER A 55 -20.50 -11.68 3.57
CA SER A 55 -20.97 -10.96 2.39
C SER A 55 -19.85 -10.78 1.36
N ILE A 56 -18.64 -10.44 1.80
CA ILE A 56 -17.46 -10.30 0.93
C ILE A 56 -17.13 -11.64 0.28
N LEU A 57 -17.02 -12.71 1.06
CA LEU A 57 -16.68 -14.05 0.57
C LEU A 57 -17.79 -14.63 -0.35
N TYR A 58 -19.05 -14.31 -0.07
CA TYR A 58 -20.16 -14.69 -0.95
C TYR A 58 -20.04 -13.99 -2.32
N ALA A 59 -19.73 -12.69 -2.33
CA ALA A 59 -19.53 -11.94 -3.57
C ALA A 59 -18.34 -12.50 -4.38
N ASP A 60 -17.27 -12.94 -3.72
CA ASP A 60 -16.13 -13.62 -4.37
C ASP A 60 -16.57 -14.93 -5.00
N GLY A 61 -17.34 -15.74 -4.29
CA GLY A 61 -17.90 -16.99 -4.79
C GLY A 61 -18.75 -16.80 -6.05
N LEU A 62 -19.57 -15.74 -6.10
CA LEU A 62 -20.35 -15.39 -7.29
C LEU A 62 -19.48 -15.01 -8.49
N GLN A 63 -18.29 -14.45 -8.25
CA GLN A 63 -17.32 -14.11 -9.29
C GLN A 63 -16.37 -15.26 -9.65
N GLY A 64 -16.54 -16.43 -9.06
CA GLY A 64 -15.66 -17.59 -9.27
C GLY A 64 -14.30 -17.49 -8.56
N LYS A 65 -14.13 -16.52 -7.66
CA LYS A 65 -12.91 -16.31 -6.86
C LYS A 65 -12.96 -17.19 -5.60
N TYR A 66 -12.76 -18.49 -5.78
CA TYR A 66 -12.80 -19.44 -4.67
C TYR A 66 -11.44 -19.53 -3.98
N GLY A 67 -11.47 -19.48 -2.64
CA GLY A 67 -10.25 -19.63 -1.83
C GLY A 67 -9.47 -18.34 -1.61
N GLU A 68 -10.00 -17.16 -1.98
CA GLU A 68 -9.44 -15.90 -1.57
C GLU A 68 -9.66 -15.66 -0.06
N GLU A 69 -8.60 -15.26 0.64
CA GLU A 69 -8.69 -14.85 2.04
C GLU A 69 -9.09 -13.38 2.15
N LEU A 70 -9.90 -13.07 3.16
CA LEU A 70 -10.20 -11.68 3.49
C LEU A 70 -8.93 -11.00 4.00
N ASN A 71 -8.58 -9.86 3.42
CA ASN A 71 -7.48 -9.02 3.86
C ASN A 71 -8.01 -7.69 4.46
N ILE A 72 -7.14 -6.98 5.20
CA ILE A 72 -7.53 -5.76 5.92
C ILE A 72 -7.98 -4.65 4.97
N GLU A 73 -7.38 -4.53 3.80
CA GLU A 73 -7.73 -3.49 2.83
C GLU A 73 -9.17 -3.66 2.33
N ARG A 74 -9.57 -4.88 2.01
CA ARG A 74 -10.94 -5.19 1.59
C ARG A 74 -11.95 -4.91 2.69
N LEU A 75 -11.63 -5.26 3.94
CA LEU A 75 -12.49 -4.99 5.09
C LEU A 75 -12.68 -3.48 5.29
N VAL A 76 -11.58 -2.71 5.34
CA VAL A 76 -11.64 -1.26 5.54
C VAL A 76 -12.32 -0.56 4.36
N ASN A 77 -12.07 -1.00 3.13
CA ASN A 77 -12.75 -0.48 1.95
C ASN A 77 -14.26 -0.71 2.03
N THR A 78 -14.69 -1.92 2.38
CA THR A 78 -16.12 -2.23 2.53
C THR A 78 -16.77 -1.35 3.60
N LEU A 79 -16.11 -1.17 4.75
CA LEU A 79 -16.60 -0.27 5.80
C LEU A 79 -16.67 1.19 5.32
N SER A 80 -15.68 1.63 4.54
CA SER A 80 -15.65 2.98 3.98
C SER A 80 -16.82 3.21 3.01
N GLU A 81 -17.06 2.26 2.11
CA GLU A 81 -18.16 2.34 1.17
C GLU A 81 -19.53 2.34 1.87
N LEU A 82 -19.71 1.47 2.85
CA LEU A 82 -20.93 1.46 3.65
C LEU A 82 -21.12 2.76 4.44
N GLY A 83 -20.03 3.42 4.84
CA GLY A 83 -20.08 4.72 5.52
C GLY A 83 -20.56 5.88 4.63
N LYS A 84 -20.43 5.76 3.30
CA LYS A 84 -20.81 6.79 2.31
C LYS A 84 -22.29 6.75 1.91
N LYS A 85 -23.14 6.12 2.69
CA LYS A 85 -24.55 5.84 2.35
C LYS A 85 -25.34 7.08 1.87
N GLU A 86 -24.99 8.26 2.36
CA GLU A 86 -25.72 9.50 2.07
C GLU A 86 -25.20 10.19 0.79
N GLU A 87 -24.01 9.84 0.34
CA GLU A 87 -23.33 10.48 -0.78
C GLU A 87 -23.60 9.76 -2.12
N HIS A 88 -24.02 8.50 -2.07
CA HIS A 88 -24.18 7.71 -3.29
C HIS A 88 -25.65 7.51 -3.65
N PRO A 89 -26.10 7.85 -4.89
CA PRO A 89 -27.50 7.81 -5.30
C PRO A 89 -28.15 6.42 -5.25
N ILE A 90 -27.37 5.33 -5.19
CA ILE A 90 -27.87 3.95 -5.04
C ILE A 90 -28.27 3.62 -3.60
N TYR A 91 -27.76 4.34 -2.60
CA TYR A 91 -27.98 4.00 -1.19
C TYR A 91 -29.43 3.93 -0.74
N PRO A 92 -30.34 4.83 -1.16
CA PRO A 92 -31.76 4.72 -0.81
C PRO A 92 -32.38 3.40 -1.25
N PHE A 93 -31.88 2.83 -2.35
CA PHE A 93 -32.38 1.56 -2.87
C PHE A 93 -31.78 0.36 -2.17
N ILE A 94 -30.51 0.42 -1.77
CA ILE A 94 -29.79 -0.66 -1.08
C ILE A 94 -30.25 -0.77 0.37
N SER A 95 -30.44 0.34 1.08
CA SER A 95 -30.82 0.36 2.49
C SER A 95 -32.20 -0.27 2.72
N GLY A 96 -33.12 -0.19 1.72
CA GLY A 96 -34.40 -0.86 1.76
C GLY A 96 -34.34 -2.38 1.53
N TRP A 97 -33.21 -2.91 1.04
CA TRP A 97 -33.08 -4.32 0.66
C TRP A 97 -32.44 -5.20 1.73
N ASN A 98 -31.71 -4.61 2.68
CA ASN A 98 -31.01 -5.37 3.69
C ASN A 98 -31.31 -4.88 5.12
N SER A 99 -32.46 -5.33 5.66
CA SER A 99 -32.87 -5.04 7.03
C SER A 99 -31.84 -5.45 8.07
N LYS A 100 -31.05 -6.52 7.79
CA LYS A 100 -30.03 -7.03 8.70
C LYS A 100 -28.88 -6.03 8.90
N ILE A 101 -28.48 -5.32 7.87
CA ILE A 101 -27.42 -4.30 8.02
C ILE A 101 -27.90 -3.13 8.88
N MET A 102 -29.17 -2.73 8.75
CA MET A 102 -29.75 -1.68 9.59
C MET A 102 -29.83 -2.09 11.06
N GLU A 103 -30.21 -3.35 11.32
CA GLU A 103 -30.22 -3.93 12.68
C GLU A 103 -28.81 -3.91 13.30
N LEU A 104 -27.78 -4.33 12.54
CA LEU A 104 -26.40 -4.44 13.02
C LEU A 104 -25.69 -3.08 13.18
N CYS A 105 -26.01 -2.11 12.35
CA CYS A 105 -25.27 -0.85 12.25
C CYS A 105 -25.97 0.34 12.90
N GLY A 106 -27.24 0.18 13.27
CA GLY A 106 -28.10 1.30 13.69
C GLY A 106 -28.52 2.19 12.53
N HIS A 107 -29.50 3.07 12.76
CA HIS A 107 -30.10 3.91 11.73
C HIS A 107 -29.11 4.87 11.03
N ASN A 108 -28.07 5.31 11.75
CA ASN A 108 -27.10 6.28 11.26
C ASN A 108 -25.76 5.64 10.85
N PHE A 109 -25.66 4.32 10.82
CA PHE A 109 -24.43 3.59 10.51
C PHE A 109 -23.24 3.98 11.41
N GLU A 110 -23.51 4.45 12.62
CA GLU A 110 -22.48 4.86 13.59
C GLU A 110 -21.50 3.73 13.88
N LYS A 111 -22.03 2.52 14.06
CA LYS A 111 -21.24 1.33 14.36
C LYS A 111 -20.25 0.96 13.28
N ILE A 112 -20.55 1.27 12.01
CA ILE A 112 -19.60 1.11 10.88
C ILE A 112 -18.43 2.08 11.01
N ARG A 113 -18.72 3.36 11.30
CA ARG A 113 -17.69 4.39 11.47
C ARG A 113 -16.80 4.10 12.68
N GLU A 114 -17.40 3.72 13.80
CA GLU A 114 -16.68 3.34 15.01
C GLU A 114 -15.78 2.12 14.80
N PHE A 115 -16.29 1.09 14.14
CA PHE A 115 -15.51 -0.12 13.85
C PHE A 115 -14.36 0.20 12.91
N LYS A 116 -14.60 0.98 11.84
CA LYS A 116 -13.54 1.46 10.96
C LYS A 116 -12.46 2.22 11.73
N SER A 117 -12.84 3.17 12.59
CA SER A 117 -11.89 3.96 13.40
C SER A 117 -11.03 3.07 14.28
N LYS A 118 -11.61 2.08 14.96
CA LYS A 118 -10.86 1.10 15.77
C LYS A 118 -9.89 0.26 14.95
N ILE A 119 -10.28 -0.13 13.74
CA ILE A 119 -9.36 -0.83 12.82
C ILE A 119 -8.19 0.08 12.42
N ILE A 120 -8.45 1.35 12.10
CA ILE A 120 -7.39 2.31 11.74
C ILE A 120 -6.44 2.57 12.92
N GLU A 121 -6.96 2.70 14.13
CA GLU A 121 -6.12 2.82 15.34
C GLU A 121 -5.23 1.58 15.55
N GLN A 122 -5.79 0.40 15.33
CA GLN A 122 -5.03 -0.84 15.43
C GLN A 122 -3.99 -0.96 14.30
N LEU A 123 -4.35 -0.54 13.09
CA LEU A 123 -3.44 -0.49 11.95
C LEU A 123 -2.21 0.38 12.26
N LYS A 124 -2.41 1.57 12.83
CA LYS A 124 -1.30 2.43 13.27
C LYS A 124 -0.32 1.69 14.19
N LYS A 125 -0.85 0.91 15.15
CA LYS A 125 0.00 0.13 16.07
C LYS A 125 0.78 -0.96 15.36
N TRP A 126 0.18 -1.63 14.39
CA TRP A 126 0.85 -2.71 13.64
C TRP A 126 1.98 -2.21 12.75
N ILE A 127 1.79 -1.06 12.07
CA ILE A 127 2.73 -0.56 11.06
C ILE A 127 3.73 0.46 11.61
N THR A 128 3.69 0.74 12.91
CA THR A 128 4.67 1.58 13.61
C THR A 128 5.52 0.68 14.50
N LEU A 129 6.81 0.61 14.19
CA LEU A 129 7.76 -0.15 15.01
C LEU A 129 8.30 0.71 16.15
N ASP A 130 8.36 0.14 17.35
CA ASP A 130 9.05 0.76 18.49
C ASP A 130 10.57 0.81 18.26
N ASP A 131 11.10 -0.18 17.52
CA ASP A 131 12.50 -0.30 17.17
C ASP A 131 12.69 -0.67 15.70
N TYR A 132 13.09 0.30 14.90
CA TYR A 132 13.37 0.13 13.48
C TYR A 132 14.66 -0.62 13.16
N SER A 133 15.50 -0.95 14.16
CA SER A 133 16.65 -1.83 13.97
C SER A 133 16.22 -3.23 13.48
N LYS A 134 15.01 -3.66 13.82
CA LYS A 134 14.41 -4.90 13.31
C LYS A 134 14.24 -4.91 11.79
N ALA A 135 14.17 -3.74 11.17
CA ALA A 135 14.08 -3.57 9.72
C ALA A 135 15.43 -3.21 9.08
N SER A 136 16.57 -3.41 9.78
CA SER A 136 17.91 -3.04 9.31
C SER A 136 18.31 -3.68 7.98
N TYR A 137 17.69 -4.79 7.58
CA TYR A 137 17.91 -5.42 6.28
C TYR A 137 17.48 -4.54 5.10
N TYR A 138 16.65 -3.51 5.30
CA TYR A 138 16.35 -2.50 4.28
C TYR A 138 17.59 -1.73 3.84
N GLN A 139 18.65 -1.69 4.68
CA GLN A 139 19.95 -1.13 4.32
C GLN A 139 20.52 -1.77 3.04
N LYS A 140 20.21 -3.02 2.74
CA LYS A 140 20.65 -3.70 1.53
C LYS A 140 20.13 -3.05 0.24
N ILE A 141 18.99 -2.35 0.28
CA ILE A 141 18.49 -1.58 -0.86
C ILE A 141 19.36 -0.36 -1.08
N ILE A 142 19.79 0.27 0.01
CA ILE A 142 20.69 1.43 0.01
C ILE A 142 22.08 1.00 -0.49
N ASP A 143 22.62 -0.09 0.04
CA ASP A 143 23.90 -0.65 -0.38
C ASP A 143 23.89 -1.02 -1.87
N PHE A 144 22.76 -1.51 -2.37
CA PHE A 144 22.58 -1.82 -3.77
C PHE A 144 22.62 -0.55 -4.63
N GLU A 145 21.93 0.52 -4.25
CA GLU A 145 22.01 1.82 -4.93
C GLU A 145 23.45 2.34 -4.97
N LEU A 146 24.14 2.34 -3.83
CA LEU A 146 25.54 2.76 -3.73
C LEU A 146 26.46 1.96 -4.66
N SER A 147 26.19 0.67 -4.85
CA SER A 147 26.94 -0.19 -5.77
C SER A 147 26.71 0.13 -7.24
N LEU A 148 25.55 0.70 -7.56
CA LEU A 148 25.19 1.10 -8.92
C LEU A 148 25.77 2.48 -9.29
N GLY A 149 25.81 3.40 -8.31
CA GLY A 149 26.32 4.76 -8.46
C GLY A 149 25.38 5.70 -9.24
N TYR A 150 24.09 5.40 -9.25
CA TYR A 150 23.03 6.26 -9.78
C TYR A 150 21.72 6.07 -9.02
N PRO A 151 20.82 7.07 -9.01
CA PRO A 151 19.56 7.00 -8.25
C PRO A 151 18.71 5.79 -8.59
N LEU A 152 18.06 5.21 -7.57
CA LEU A 152 17.07 4.16 -7.72
C LEU A 152 15.64 4.70 -7.56
N ARG A 153 14.71 4.11 -8.31
CA ARG A 153 13.29 4.33 -8.14
C ARG A 153 12.67 3.16 -7.41
N VAL A 154 12.16 3.45 -6.21
CA VAL A 154 11.55 2.47 -5.31
C VAL A 154 10.08 2.80 -5.15
N PHE A 155 9.22 1.89 -5.60
CA PHE A 155 7.78 1.96 -5.41
C PHE A 155 7.38 1.06 -4.25
N SER A 156 6.76 1.63 -3.23
CA SER A 156 6.35 0.90 -2.04
C SER A 156 4.84 0.86 -1.91
N LEU A 157 4.30 -0.33 -1.72
CA LEU A 157 2.89 -0.56 -1.40
C LEU A 157 2.64 -0.54 0.11
N ASN A 158 3.71 -0.42 0.90
CA ASN A 158 3.66 -0.47 2.35
C ASN A 158 3.37 0.90 2.96
N TYR A 159 2.59 0.91 4.02
CA TYR A 159 2.28 2.10 4.80
C TYR A 159 3.36 2.46 5.83
N ASP A 160 4.20 1.47 6.22
CA ASP A 160 5.24 1.61 7.24
C ASP A 160 6.40 2.51 6.81
N LEU A 161 7.28 2.82 7.76
CA LEU A 161 8.47 3.68 7.56
C LEU A 161 9.79 2.89 7.62
N CYS A 162 9.76 1.59 7.34
CA CYS A 162 10.95 0.75 7.48
C CYS A 162 12.11 1.21 6.60
N LEU A 163 11.86 1.59 5.35
CA LEU A 163 12.90 2.10 4.47
C LEU A 163 13.37 3.49 4.93
N GLU A 164 12.44 4.41 5.19
CA GLU A 164 12.72 5.78 5.58
C GLU A 164 13.58 5.86 6.86
N LYS A 165 13.22 5.07 7.87
CA LYS A 165 13.93 5.08 9.15
C LYS A 165 15.31 4.42 9.10
N ASN A 166 15.50 3.44 8.23
CA ASN A 166 16.80 2.83 8.00
C ASN A 166 17.68 3.66 7.05
N PHE A 167 17.11 4.52 6.24
CA PHE A 167 17.85 5.41 5.35
C PHE A 167 18.54 6.54 6.10
N THR A 168 17.99 7.03 7.20
CA THR A 168 18.49 8.20 7.93
C THR A 168 19.62 7.89 8.92
N GLN A 169 19.96 6.62 9.14
CA GLN A 169 20.97 6.23 10.13
C GLN A 169 22.41 6.40 9.63
N GLY A 170 22.91 7.63 9.69
CA GLY A 170 24.35 7.87 9.70
C GLY A 170 25.06 8.13 8.38
N GLN A 171 24.37 8.34 7.27
CA GLN A 171 24.98 8.62 5.96
C GLN A 171 24.44 9.94 5.36
N THR A 172 25.32 10.64 4.63
CA THR A 172 24.96 11.82 3.80
C THR A 172 24.19 11.42 2.53
N LEU A 173 23.15 10.60 2.69
CA LEU A 173 22.33 10.10 1.60
C LEU A 173 21.02 10.86 1.55
N TYR A 174 20.44 11.04 0.36
CA TYR A 174 19.21 11.77 0.18
C TYR A 174 18.09 10.86 -0.35
N LEU A 175 17.03 10.73 0.47
CA LEU A 175 15.79 10.03 0.13
C LEU A 175 14.72 11.05 -0.27
N GLU A 176 14.32 11.07 -1.53
CA GLU A 176 13.27 11.97 -2.00
C GLU A 176 11.90 11.30 -1.90
N ARG A 177 10.97 11.96 -1.19
CA ARG A 177 9.60 11.51 -0.94
C ARG A 177 8.54 12.48 -1.49
N GLY A 178 9.00 13.59 -2.08
CA GLY A 178 8.15 14.62 -2.66
C GLY A 178 7.76 15.75 -1.71
N PHE A 179 8.41 15.92 -0.55
CA PHE A 179 8.06 16.98 0.39
C PHE A 179 9.06 18.13 0.37
N ASN A 180 8.53 19.34 0.35
CA ASN A 180 9.32 20.58 0.45
C ASN A 180 9.71 20.91 1.89
N ALA A 181 10.43 22.05 2.08
CA ALA A 181 10.85 22.52 3.41
C ALA A 181 9.67 22.84 4.35
N SER A 182 8.49 23.18 3.81
CA SER A 182 7.26 23.40 4.56
C SER A 182 6.47 22.12 4.82
N ARG A 183 7.03 20.97 4.46
CA ARG A 183 6.43 19.64 4.57
C ARG A 183 5.23 19.37 3.65
N ASN A 184 4.99 20.24 2.69
CA ASN A 184 3.95 20.05 1.69
C ASN A 184 4.47 19.22 0.53
N TRP A 185 3.63 18.31 0.03
CA TRP A 185 3.98 17.46 -1.10
C TRP A 185 3.99 18.25 -2.42
N GLU A 186 5.02 18.01 -3.24
CA GLU A 186 5.24 18.65 -4.54
C GLU A 186 5.81 17.64 -5.53
N TRP A 187 5.17 17.44 -6.67
CA TRP A 187 5.62 16.50 -7.70
C TRP A 187 6.97 16.88 -8.32
N GLN A 188 7.31 18.19 -8.37
CA GLN A 188 8.58 18.71 -8.91
C GLN A 188 9.80 18.15 -8.19
N LYS A 189 9.64 17.67 -6.97
CA LYS A 189 10.71 17.03 -6.20
C LYS A 189 11.22 15.73 -6.83
N PHE A 190 10.41 15.11 -7.67
CA PHE A 190 10.78 13.89 -8.40
C PHE A 190 11.46 14.18 -9.74
N GLU A 191 11.55 15.45 -10.15
CA GLU A 191 12.34 15.86 -11.30
C GLU A 191 13.82 15.82 -10.96
N LYS A 192 14.63 15.44 -11.94
CA LYS A 192 16.08 15.40 -11.76
C LYS A 192 16.61 16.81 -11.56
N ASN A 193 17.30 17.01 -10.46
CA ASN A 193 17.98 18.26 -10.16
C ASN A 193 19.47 18.00 -9.98
N GLU A 194 20.29 18.58 -10.85
CA GLU A 194 21.76 18.42 -10.81
C GLU A 194 22.38 18.95 -9.51
N ASN A 195 21.70 19.88 -8.84
CA ASN A 195 22.19 20.51 -7.61
C ASN A 195 21.89 19.71 -6.32
N THR A 196 21.03 18.71 -6.39
CA THR A 196 20.65 17.90 -5.21
C THR A 196 20.77 16.43 -5.59
N PRO A 197 21.87 15.76 -5.21
CA PRO A 197 22.04 14.36 -5.50
C PRO A 197 21.03 13.53 -4.68
N VAL A 198 20.10 12.89 -5.38
CA VAL A 198 19.13 11.94 -4.79
C VAL A 198 19.68 10.55 -4.96
N ASN A 199 19.66 9.75 -3.90
CA ASN A 199 20.00 8.33 -3.94
C ASN A 199 18.78 7.47 -4.25
N ILE A 200 17.67 7.72 -3.56
CA ILE A 200 16.43 6.97 -3.78
C ILE A 200 15.25 7.93 -3.95
N TYR A 201 14.50 7.75 -5.03
CA TYR A 201 13.16 8.30 -5.20
C TYR A 201 12.16 7.28 -4.67
N LEU A 202 11.46 7.60 -3.56
CA LEU A 202 10.49 6.72 -2.92
C LEU A 202 9.06 7.14 -3.21
N TYR A 203 8.33 6.27 -3.88
CA TYR A 203 6.92 6.44 -4.25
C TYR A 203 6.05 5.56 -3.37
N LYS A 204 5.32 6.15 -2.40
CA LYS A 204 4.41 5.42 -1.50
C LYS A 204 3.04 5.30 -2.16
N MET A 205 2.86 4.24 -2.96
CA MET A 205 1.70 4.04 -3.84
C MET A 205 0.35 4.03 -3.11
N HIS A 206 0.33 3.62 -1.84
CA HIS A 206 -0.88 3.52 -1.03
C HIS A 206 -0.91 4.51 0.14
N GLY A 207 -0.05 5.52 0.11
CA GLY A 207 0.11 6.46 1.21
C GLY A 207 1.08 5.98 2.28
N SER A 208 1.17 6.73 3.37
CA SER A 208 2.11 6.48 4.45
C SER A 208 1.51 6.83 5.80
N ILE A 209 1.94 6.12 6.85
CA ILE A 209 1.42 6.33 8.21
C ILE A 209 1.74 7.72 8.76
N ASP A 210 2.79 8.35 8.25
CA ASP A 210 3.20 9.70 8.63
C ASP A 210 2.58 10.82 7.77
N TRP A 211 1.66 10.47 6.85
CA TRP A 211 1.00 11.42 5.96
C TRP A 211 -0.38 11.83 6.49
N GLU A 212 -0.71 13.10 6.35
CA GLU A 212 -2.02 13.66 6.66
C GLU A 212 -2.39 14.77 5.67
N ILE A 213 -3.68 15.05 5.52
CA ILE A 213 -4.15 16.18 4.73
C ILE A 213 -4.44 17.34 5.69
N LYS A 214 -3.76 18.46 5.51
CA LYS A 214 -3.98 19.72 6.23
C LYS A 214 -4.21 20.83 5.24
N ASP A 215 -5.27 21.61 5.44
CA ASP A 215 -5.61 22.77 4.60
C ASP A 215 -5.56 22.44 3.09
N GLU A 216 -6.12 21.27 2.73
CA GLU A 216 -6.14 20.69 1.36
C GLU A 216 -4.78 20.21 0.82
N PHE A 217 -3.70 20.37 1.58
CA PHE A 217 -2.37 19.89 1.18
C PHE A 217 -2.02 18.57 1.85
N LEU A 218 -1.40 17.68 1.08
CA LEU A 218 -0.76 16.49 1.65
C LEU A 218 0.53 16.92 2.35
N THR A 219 0.63 16.58 3.63
CA THR A 219 1.78 16.88 4.48
C THR A 219 2.27 15.63 5.19
N PHE A 220 3.49 15.66 5.72
CA PHE A 220 3.97 14.61 6.61
C PHE A 220 4.27 15.16 8.01
N SER A 221 4.16 14.29 9.01
CA SER A 221 4.49 14.58 10.41
C SER A 221 5.52 13.60 10.95
N ASP A 222 6.50 14.10 11.69
CA ASP A 222 7.45 13.25 12.43
C ASP A 222 6.79 12.58 13.65
N GLU A 223 5.66 13.16 14.12
CA GLU A 223 4.90 12.71 15.28
C GLU A 223 3.64 11.95 14.84
N ILE A 224 3.82 10.66 14.48
CA ILE A 224 2.74 9.79 13.98
C ILE A 224 1.57 9.72 14.99
N SER A 225 1.86 9.78 16.29
CA SER A 225 0.83 9.74 17.34
C SER A 225 -0.16 10.89 17.27
N LYS A 226 0.23 12.04 16.71
CA LYS A 226 -0.65 13.21 16.55
C LYS A 226 -1.54 13.14 15.31
N ILE A 227 -1.23 12.28 14.34
CA ILE A 227 -2.03 12.11 13.13
C ILE A 227 -3.30 11.35 13.52
N GLN A 228 -4.46 11.96 13.36
CA GLN A 228 -5.74 11.30 13.62
C GLN A 228 -6.12 10.36 12.49
N GLU A 229 -6.15 10.86 11.28
CA GLU A 229 -6.47 10.11 10.07
C GLU A 229 -5.29 10.15 9.09
N PRO A 230 -4.46 9.10 9.05
CA PRO A 230 -3.36 9.04 8.08
C PRO A 230 -3.91 8.92 6.66
N SER A 231 -3.24 9.59 5.71
CA SER A 231 -3.59 9.51 4.29
C SER A 231 -3.17 8.15 3.72
N LEU A 232 -4.10 7.19 3.77
CA LEU A 232 -3.92 5.80 3.33
C LEU A 232 -4.99 5.42 2.32
N ILE A 233 -4.60 4.66 1.30
CA ILE A 233 -5.53 4.09 0.33
C ILE A 233 -5.76 2.62 0.63
N PHE A 234 -7.02 2.24 0.81
CA PHE A 234 -7.45 0.88 1.03
C PHE A 234 -8.28 0.37 -0.15
N GLY A 235 -8.06 -0.89 -0.53
CA GLY A 235 -8.88 -1.61 -1.50
C GLY A 235 -8.54 -1.36 -2.97
N THR A 236 -9.13 -2.16 -3.85
CA THR A 236 -8.84 -2.22 -5.28
C THR A 236 -9.49 -1.12 -6.10
N ASN A 237 -10.68 -0.65 -5.72
CA ASN A 237 -11.50 0.23 -6.56
C ASN A 237 -11.11 1.72 -6.51
N TYR A 238 -10.27 2.14 -5.56
CA TYR A 238 -9.88 3.54 -5.34
C TYR A 238 -8.38 3.81 -5.43
N LYS A 239 -7.59 2.81 -5.84
CA LYS A 239 -6.12 2.96 -5.93
C LYS A 239 -5.65 3.90 -7.04
N LEU A 240 -6.53 4.24 -7.97
CA LEU A 240 -6.33 5.34 -8.92
C LEU A 240 -7.16 6.55 -8.45
N GLN A 241 -6.77 7.17 -7.35
CA GLN A 241 -7.34 8.47 -6.99
C GLN A 241 -6.87 9.50 -8.01
N TYR A 242 -7.81 10.34 -8.46
CA TYR A 242 -7.54 11.44 -9.41
C TYR A 242 -6.81 12.62 -8.74
N VAL A 243 -6.29 12.42 -7.54
CA VAL A 243 -5.66 13.42 -6.69
C VAL A 243 -4.21 13.04 -6.45
N ASP A 244 -3.32 14.02 -6.50
CA ASP A 244 -1.93 13.84 -6.11
C ASP A 244 -1.79 13.50 -4.61
N PRO A 245 -0.81 12.69 -4.27
CA PRO A 245 0.31 12.16 -5.09
C PRO A 245 -0.03 10.90 -5.89
N TYR A 246 -1.19 10.31 -5.69
CA TYR A 246 -1.50 8.95 -6.17
C TYR A 246 -1.58 8.85 -7.68
N LEU A 247 -2.17 9.85 -8.34
CA LEU A 247 -2.22 9.92 -9.79
C LEU A 247 -0.81 10.04 -10.38
N PHE A 248 0.00 10.93 -9.80
CA PHE A 248 1.39 11.11 -10.20
C PHE A 248 2.19 9.81 -10.01
N PHE A 249 2.06 9.13 -8.86
CA PHE A 249 2.76 7.88 -8.59
C PHE A 249 2.35 6.75 -9.56
N ALA A 250 1.08 6.65 -9.88
CA ALA A 250 0.61 5.68 -10.87
C ALA A 250 1.18 5.96 -12.27
N TYR A 251 1.26 7.23 -12.66
CA TYR A 251 1.91 7.65 -13.90
C TYR A 251 3.40 7.29 -13.91
N GLU A 252 4.13 7.62 -12.84
CA GLU A 252 5.55 7.35 -12.71
C GLU A 252 5.84 5.83 -12.70
N LEU A 253 5.05 5.04 -11.96
CA LEU A 253 5.16 3.58 -11.98
C LEU A 253 4.98 3.04 -13.41
N ARG A 254 3.97 3.50 -14.13
CA ARG A 254 3.73 3.08 -15.51
C ARG A 254 4.88 3.47 -16.43
N LYS A 255 5.36 4.72 -16.34
CA LYS A 255 6.47 5.25 -17.13
C LYS A 255 7.72 4.41 -16.90
N TYR A 256 8.19 4.31 -15.66
CA TYR A 256 9.42 3.58 -15.34
C TYR A 256 9.28 2.07 -15.54
N SER A 257 8.09 1.50 -15.35
CA SER A 257 7.86 0.09 -15.70
C SER A 257 8.01 -0.17 -17.19
N LEU A 258 7.66 0.77 -18.06
CA LEU A 258 7.85 0.65 -19.50
C LEU A 258 9.33 0.78 -19.90
N GLU A 259 10.09 1.64 -19.25
CA GLU A 259 11.50 1.93 -19.53
C GLU A 259 12.44 0.88 -18.94
N ALA A 260 12.19 0.42 -17.71
CA ALA A 260 13.06 -0.51 -17.01
C ALA A 260 13.39 -1.79 -17.79
N LYS A 261 14.61 -2.25 -17.69
CA LYS A 261 15.06 -3.57 -18.16
C LYS A 261 14.89 -4.64 -17.10
N LEU A 262 14.96 -4.24 -15.84
CA LEU A 262 14.84 -5.11 -14.68
C LEU A 262 13.81 -4.54 -13.69
N ILE A 263 12.82 -5.32 -13.33
CA ILE A 263 11.90 -5.03 -12.24
C ILE A 263 12.17 -6.03 -11.11
N ILE A 264 12.51 -5.54 -9.94
CA ILE A 264 12.75 -6.35 -8.74
C ILE A 264 11.56 -6.16 -7.83
N THR A 265 10.85 -7.24 -7.50
CA THR A 265 9.75 -7.22 -6.52
C THR A 265 10.22 -7.87 -5.23
N ILE A 266 10.01 -7.20 -4.09
CA ILE A 266 10.44 -7.69 -2.76
C ILE A 266 9.21 -7.76 -1.86
N GLY A 267 8.88 -8.96 -1.39
CA GLY A 267 7.74 -9.17 -0.50
C GLY A 267 6.37 -8.82 -1.10
N TYR A 268 6.27 -8.80 -2.44
CA TYR A 268 5.02 -8.50 -3.15
C TYR A 268 4.28 -9.79 -3.54
N GLY A 269 3.06 -9.95 -3.04
CA GLY A 269 2.23 -11.14 -3.24
C GLY A 269 1.33 -11.11 -4.48
N TYR A 270 1.45 -10.10 -5.34
CA TYR A 270 0.63 -9.91 -6.56
C TYR A 270 -0.89 -9.84 -6.31
N GLY A 271 -1.30 -9.37 -5.13
CA GLY A 271 -2.71 -9.19 -4.79
C GLY A 271 -3.33 -7.89 -5.32
N ASP A 272 -2.54 -6.96 -5.87
CA ASP A 272 -3.01 -5.69 -6.39
C ASP A 272 -3.17 -5.75 -7.92
N GLU A 273 -4.42 -5.86 -8.38
CA GLU A 273 -4.74 -5.97 -9.81
C GLU A 273 -4.30 -4.76 -10.65
N HIS A 274 -4.29 -3.55 -10.08
CA HIS A 274 -3.87 -2.34 -10.79
C HIS A 274 -2.37 -2.34 -11.03
N ILE A 275 -1.59 -2.64 -9.99
CA ILE A 275 -0.14 -2.77 -10.08
C ILE A 275 0.23 -3.89 -11.04
N ASN A 276 -0.43 -5.06 -10.93
CA ASN A 276 -0.23 -6.18 -11.82
C ASN A 276 -0.51 -5.82 -13.27
N SER A 277 -1.58 -5.08 -13.54
CA SER A 277 -1.95 -4.63 -14.88
C SER A 277 -0.89 -3.70 -15.49
N ILE A 278 -0.34 -2.77 -14.70
CA ILE A 278 0.75 -1.88 -15.15
C ILE A 278 1.99 -2.70 -15.53
N ILE A 279 2.40 -3.63 -14.68
CA ILE A 279 3.57 -4.49 -14.91
C ILE A 279 3.33 -5.39 -16.13
N ALA A 280 2.16 -6.02 -16.23
CA ALA A 280 1.80 -6.88 -17.35
C ALA A 280 1.81 -6.13 -18.69
N GLN A 281 1.28 -4.90 -18.74
CA GLN A 281 1.34 -4.05 -19.93
C GLN A 281 2.79 -3.74 -20.34
N ALA A 282 3.65 -3.46 -19.35
CA ALA A 282 5.06 -3.18 -19.60
C ALA A 282 5.79 -4.39 -20.21
N ILE A 283 5.47 -5.60 -19.76
CA ILE A 283 6.03 -6.85 -20.30
C ILE A 283 5.54 -7.10 -21.73
N ARG A 284 4.22 -7.01 -21.97
CA ARG A 284 3.60 -7.26 -23.29
C ARG A 284 4.16 -6.32 -24.35
N ARG A 285 4.27 -5.03 -24.06
CA ARG A 285 4.75 -4.02 -25.01
C ARG A 285 6.20 -4.25 -25.47
N LYS A 286 7.07 -4.78 -24.60
CA LYS A 286 8.43 -5.15 -25.00
C LYS A 286 8.48 -6.37 -25.90
N LYS A 287 7.59 -7.34 -25.69
CA LYS A 287 7.48 -8.54 -26.54
C LYS A 287 7.03 -8.18 -27.97
N GLU A 288 6.05 -7.29 -28.11
CA GLU A 288 5.52 -6.83 -29.40
C GLU A 288 6.55 -6.03 -30.22
N ASN A 289 7.42 -5.27 -29.57
CA ASN A 289 8.39 -4.38 -30.21
C ASN A 289 9.78 -5.01 -30.42
N ASN A 290 9.95 -6.32 -30.23
CA ASN A 290 11.26 -7.01 -30.31
C ASN A 290 12.37 -6.37 -29.45
N LEU A 291 12.02 -5.64 -28.41
CA LEU A 291 12.95 -5.03 -27.47
C LEU A 291 13.53 -6.12 -26.53
N LYS A 292 14.76 -5.91 -26.06
CA LYS A 292 15.43 -6.85 -25.12
C LYS A 292 14.50 -7.27 -23.98
N ALA A 293 14.52 -8.56 -23.67
CA ALA A 293 13.66 -9.17 -22.67
C ALA A 293 13.72 -8.41 -21.34
N LYS A 294 12.55 -8.17 -20.75
CA LYS A 294 12.43 -7.64 -19.39
C LYS A 294 12.55 -8.80 -18.42
N LEU A 295 13.38 -8.65 -17.39
CA LEU A 295 13.50 -9.62 -16.32
C LEU A 295 12.70 -9.14 -15.11
N ILE A 296 11.89 -10.02 -14.52
CA ILE A 296 11.26 -9.81 -13.22
C ILE A 296 11.90 -10.79 -12.26
N ILE A 297 12.48 -10.27 -11.18
CA ILE A 297 12.99 -11.06 -10.08
C ILE A 297 12.06 -10.82 -8.89
N ASN A 298 11.41 -11.90 -8.42
CA ASN A 298 10.60 -11.86 -7.22
C ASN A 298 11.41 -12.44 -6.06
N ILE A 299 11.68 -11.62 -5.05
CA ILE A 299 12.34 -12.04 -3.81
C ILE A 299 11.24 -12.26 -2.79
N PHE A 300 10.88 -13.54 -2.61
CA PHE A 300 9.88 -13.98 -1.64
C PHE A 300 10.55 -14.97 -0.68
N GLU A 301 10.18 -14.93 0.60
CA GLU A 301 10.60 -15.94 1.56
C GLU A 301 10.17 -17.35 1.11
N GLU A 302 11.03 -18.34 1.31
CA GLU A 302 10.80 -19.72 0.89
C GLU A 302 9.54 -20.32 1.52
N ASN A 303 8.40 -20.14 0.91
CA ASN A 303 7.31 -21.11 0.99
C ASN A 303 6.35 -20.98 -0.20
N LYS A 304 6.77 -21.62 -1.31
CA LYS A 304 5.92 -22.32 -2.27
C LYS A 304 4.65 -21.61 -2.76
N LYS A 305 4.79 -20.68 -3.69
CA LYS A 305 3.88 -20.66 -4.85
C LYS A 305 4.69 -20.20 -6.05
N SER A 306 4.76 -21.04 -7.07
CA SER A 306 5.26 -20.66 -8.38
C SER A 306 4.58 -19.36 -8.83
N VAL A 307 5.41 -18.37 -9.24
CA VAL A 307 4.93 -17.15 -9.87
C VAL A 307 4.01 -17.55 -11.02
N PRO A 308 2.77 -17.08 -11.10
CA PRO A 308 1.99 -17.29 -12.30
C PRO A 308 2.73 -16.61 -13.44
N VAL A 309 3.18 -17.38 -14.41
CA VAL A 309 3.69 -16.84 -15.66
C VAL A 309 2.50 -16.20 -16.36
N VAL A 310 2.45 -14.87 -16.39
CA VAL A 310 1.45 -14.09 -17.10
C VAL A 310 1.71 -14.13 -18.61
#